data_4dfeafd9fb035ad550bb67565ed7a859
#
_entry.id   4dfeafd9fb035ad550bb67565ed7a859
#
_cell.length_a   1.000
_cell.length_b   1.000
_cell.length_c   1.000
_cell.angle_alpha   90.00
_cell.angle_beta   90.00
_cell.angle_gamma   90.00
#
_symmetry.space_group_name_H-M   'P 1'
#
loop_
_entity.id
_entity.type
_entity.pdbx_description
1 polymer ?
#
loop_
_entity_poly.entity_id
_entity_poly.type
_entity_poly.pdbx_seq_one_letter_code
_entity_poly.pdbx_strand_id
1 'polypeptide(L)'
;MNVAEDRIQQSRRGQRAPRHGSPEPDHEILIIGAGFAGMGAAIELLSRGMKSLSIIERAADVGGTWRDNRYPGVAVDITSFVYSFSFEQNPNWSRVFAPGDELQNYARRVASKYGLYPYIRFGVSVKRAEFDEGEHLWRVTTDKGCVTARHLVSATGGLISPKMPDIEGVEDFQGERMHTARWDHE
;
A
#
# COMPACT_ATOMS: atom_id res chain seq x y z
N MET A 1 -5.14 -27.00 -34.31
CA MET A 1 -4.38 -27.07 -33.03
C MET A 1 -4.24 -25.65 -32.50
N ASN A 2 -4.81 -25.40 -31.32
CA ASN A 2 -5.10 -24.05 -30.84
C ASN A 2 -3.96 -23.56 -29.92
N VAL A 3 -3.22 -22.56 -30.37
CA VAL A 3 -2.04 -21.97 -29.66
C VAL A 3 -2.39 -21.48 -28.25
N ALA A 4 -3.68 -21.23 -27.98
CA ALA A 4 -4.16 -20.81 -26.65
C ALA A 4 -4.20 -21.96 -25.64
N GLU A 5 -4.46 -23.18 -26.07
CA GLU A 5 -4.51 -24.36 -25.17
C GLU A 5 -3.11 -24.81 -24.74
N ASP A 6 -2.11 -24.66 -25.62
CA ASP A 6 -0.71 -24.97 -25.28
C ASP A 6 -0.13 -23.99 -24.25
N ARG A 7 -0.51 -22.71 -24.28
CA ARG A 7 -0.10 -21.73 -23.27
C ARG A 7 -0.70 -22.01 -21.89
N ILE A 8 -1.94 -22.50 -21.83
CA ILE A 8 -2.62 -22.87 -20.57
C ILE A 8 -1.99 -24.13 -19.97
N GLN A 9 -1.59 -25.11 -20.80
CA GLN A 9 -0.91 -26.31 -20.30
C GLN A 9 0.53 -26.05 -19.86
N GLN A 10 1.27 -25.14 -20.49
CA GLN A 10 2.60 -24.75 -20.04
C GLN A 10 2.56 -23.95 -18.72
N SER A 11 1.53 -23.13 -18.49
CA SER A 11 1.32 -22.41 -17.21
C SER A 11 1.04 -23.36 -16.04
N ARG A 12 0.43 -24.53 -16.29
CA ARG A 12 0.13 -25.53 -15.23
C ARG A 12 1.35 -26.38 -14.84
N ARG A 13 2.44 -26.40 -15.62
CA ARG A 13 3.65 -27.18 -15.30
C ARG A 13 4.58 -26.51 -14.29
N GLY A 14 4.32 -25.25 -13.90
CA GLY A 14 5.14 -24.48 -12.95
C GLY A 14 4.66 -24.49 -11.50
N GLN A 15 3.51 -25.08 -11.18
CA GLN A 15 3.08 -25.24 -9.79
C GLN A 15 3.85 -26.40 -9.16
N ARG A 16 5.03 -26.13 -8.60
CA ARG A 16 5.69 -27.07 -7.70
C ARG A 16 4.75 -27.31 -6.51
N ALA A 17 4.38 -28.56 -6.30
CA ALA A 17 3.71 -28.99 -5.08
C ALA A 17 4.51 -28.51 -3.86
N PRO A 18 3.86 -28.07 -2.77
CA PRO A 18 4.56 -27.67 -1.55
C PRO A 18 5.46 -28.82 -1.13
N ARG A 19 6.74 -28.53 -0.90
CA ARG A 19 7.67 -29.52 -0.36
C ARG A 19 7.16 -29.87 1.03
N HIS A 20 6.93 -31.16 1.27
CA HIS A 20 6.58 -31.68 2.59
C HIS A 20 7.62 -31.18 3.60
N GLY A 21 7.21 -30.34 4.56
CA GLY A 21 8.05 -29.89 5.68
C GLY A 21 8.32 -28.39 5.81
N SER A 22 7.91 -27.54 4.83
CA SER A 22 8.00 -26.08 5.04
C SER A 22 6.92 -25.62 6.03
N PRO A 23 7.23 -24.74 7.00
CA PRO A 23 6.23 -24.22 7.92
C PRO A 23 5.14 -23.47 7.14
N GLU A 24 3.89 -23.60 7.61
CA GLU A 24 2.82 -22.77 7.07
C GLU A 24 3.04 -21.32 7.43
N PRO A 25 2.98 -20.39 6.47
CA PRO A 25 3.09 -18.97 6.77
C PRO A 25 1.84 -18.45 7.49
N ASP A 26 1.97 -17.35 8.23
CA ASP A 26 0.82 -16.67 8.83
C ASP A 26 -0.17 -16.20 7.76
N HIS A 27 0.35 -15.81 6.58
CA HIS A 27 -0.44 -15.39 5.43
C HIS A 27 0.17 -15.89 4.12
N GLU A 28 -0.66 -16.21 3.13
CA GLU A 28 -0.17 -16.45 1.77
C GLU A 28 0.40 -15.16 1.17
N ILE A 29 -0.25 -14.01 1.43
CA ILE A 29 0.15 -12.72 0.88
C ILE A 29 0.18 -11.68 1.99
N LEU A 30 1.29 -10.96 2.09
CA LEU A 30 1.43 -9.79 2.95
C LEU A 30 1.69 -8.56 2.09
N ILE A 31 0.90 -7.51 2.31
CA ILE A 31 1.04 -6.22 1.62
C ILE A 31 1.53 -5.19 2.64
N ILE A 32 2.57 -4.43 2.30
CA ILE A 32 3.09 -3.35 3.14
C ILE A 32 2.57 -2.01 2.61
N GLY A 33 1.69 -1.37 3.37
CA GLY A 33 1.08 -0.07 3.07
C GLY A 33 -0.36 -0.17 2.58
N ALA A 34 -1.25 0.64 3.18
CA ALA A 34 -2.66 0.80 2.80
C ALA A 34 -2.92 2.10 2.03
N GLY A 35 -1.96 2.54 1.21
CA GLY A 35 -2.15 3.57 0.20
C GLY A 35 -2.87 3.01 -1.04
N PHE A 36 -2.99 3.83 -2.09
CA PHE A 36 -3.68 3.44 -3.33
C PHE A 36 -3.12 2.14 -3.91
N ALA A 37 -1.80 1.99 -3.99
CA ALA A 37 -1.18 0.78 -4.55
C ALA A 37 -1.53 -0.48 -3.74
N GLY A 38 -1.43 -0.41 -2.41
CA GLY A 38 -1.74 -1.55 -1.54
C GLY A 38 -3.21 -1.93 -1.54
N MET A 39 -4.10 -0.94 -1.51
CA MET A 39 -5.55 -1.16 -1.63
C MET A 39 -5.90 -1.79 -2.98
N GLY A 40 -5.35 -1.26 -4.09
CA GLY A 40 -5.60 -1.80 -5.43
C GLY A 40 -5.13 -3.25 -5.56
N ALA A 41 -3.93 -3.56 -5.06
CA ALA A 41 -3.41 -4.92 -5.04
C ALA A 41 -4.30 -5.86 -4.21
N ALA A 42 -4.73 -5.43 -3.03
CA ALA A 42 -5.60 -6.24 -2.17
C ALA A 42 -6.95 -6.52 -2.83
N ILE A 43 -7.60 -5.52 -3.41
CA ILE A 43 -8.89 -5.67 -4.10
C ILE A 43 -8.77 -6.67 -5.24
N GLU A 44 -7.73 -6.56 -6.07
CA GLU A 44 -7.51 -7.46 -7.20
C GLU A 44 -7.25 -8.89 -6.74
N LEU A 45 -6.43 -9.08 -5.70
CA LEU A 45 -6.15 -10.42 -5.15
C LEU A 45 -7.38 -11.06 -4.52
N LEU A 46 -8.15 -10.29 -3.73
CA LEU A 46 -9.39 -10.77 -3.12
C LEU A 46 -10.45 -11.13 -4.18
N SER A 47 -10.56 -10.36 -5.26
CA SER A 47 -11.48 -10.65 -6.37
C SER A 47 -11.15 -11.97 -7.07
N ARG A 48 -9.89 -12.38 -7.03
CA ARG A 48 -9.40 -13.68 -7.55
C ARG A 48 -9.49 -14.80 -6.53
N GLY A 49 -10.10 -14.59 -5.37
CA GLY A 49 -10.31 -15.61 -4.34
C GLY A 49 -9.12 -15.82 -3.39
N MET A 50 -8.09 -14.98 -3.42
CA MET A 50 -6.92 -15.05 -2.53
C MET A 50 -7.29 -14.48 -1.15
N LYS A 51 -7.85 -15.32 -0.27
CA LYS A 51 -8.39 -14.86 1.04
C LYS A 51 -7.36 -14.82 2.17
N SER A 52 -6.26 -15.60 2.08
CA SER A 52 -5.17 -15.54 3.07
C SER A 52 -4.24 -14.36 2.76
N LEU A 53 -4.74 -13.15 3.06
CA LEU A 53 -4.07 -11.89 2.79
C LEU A 53 -4.14 -10.99 4.02
N SER A 54 -3.06 -10.25 4.29
CA SER A 54 -3.02 -9.18 5.28
C SER A 54 -2.32 -7.95 4.71
N ILE A 55 -2.77 -6.77 5.14
CA ILE A 55 -2.14 -5.48 4.85
C ILE A 55 -1.59 -4.92 6.16
N ILE A 56 -0.33 -4.50 6.18
CA ILE A 56 0.26 -3.81 7.33
C ILE A 56 0.35 -2.32 6.99
N GLU A 57 -0.25 -1.48 7.85
CA GLU A 57 -0.22 -0.03 7.72
C GLU A 57 0.26 0.61 9.02
N ARG A 58 1.26 1.49 8.94
CA ARG A 58 1.85 2.17 10.09
C ARG A 58 0.93 3.20 10.74
N ALA A 59 0.06 3.80 9.96
CA ALA A 59 -0.88 4.80 10.44
C ALA A 59 -2.22 4.19 10.87
N ALA A 60 -3.13 5.03 11.34
CA ALA A 60 -4.44 4.62 11.84
C ALA A 60 -5.52 4.55 10.75
N ASP A 61 -5.19 4.90 9.50
CA ASP A 61 -6.17 4.96 8.40
C ASP A 61 -5.51 4.66 7.05
N VAL A 62 -6.33 4.36 6.05
CA VAL A 62 -5.92 4.17 4.65
C VAL A 62 -5.55 5.51 3.99
N GLY A 63 -5.07 5.47 2.73
CA GLY A 63 -4.90 6.64 1.88
C GLY A 63 -3.45 7.07 1.63
N GLY A 64 -2.50 6.66 2.48
CA GLY A 64 -1.06 6.92 2.26
C GLY A 64 -0.76 8.41 2.08
N THR A 65 -0.26 8.81 0.91
CA THR A 65 0.09 10.20 0.57
C THR A 65 -1.02 11.20 0.89
N TRP A 66 -2.27 10.86 0.60
CA TRP A 66 -3.42 11.76 0.79
C TRP A 66 -3.89 11.86 2.23
N ARG A 67 -3.55 10.90 3.06
CA ARG A 67 -3.68 10.98 4.52
C ARG A 67 -2.58 11.84 5.14
N ASP A 68 -1.32 11.65 4.69
CA ASP A 68 -0.15 12.21 5.34
C ASP A 68 0.12 13.66 4.94
N ASN A 69 -0.23 14.08 3.73
CA ASN A 69 -0.02 15.43 3.25
C ASN A 69 -1.28 16.28 3.43
N ARG A 70 -1.20 17.25 4.34
CA ARG A 70 -2.30 18.12 4.73
C ARG A 70 -1.98 19.62 4.67
N TYR A 71 -0.89 19.98 4.00
CA TYR A 71 -0.52 21.39 3.85
C TYR A 71 -1.60 22.17 3.07
N PRO A 72 -1.74 23.49 3.33
CA PRO A 72 -2.72 24.33 2.66
C PRO A 72 -2.62 24.25 1.14
N GLY A 73 -3.73 24.01 0.47
CA GLY A 73 -3.79 23.93 -0.98
C GLY A 73 -3.34 22.59 -1.59
N VAL A 74 -3.06 21.55 -0.78
CA VAL A 74 -2.73 20.23 -1.30
C VAL A 74 -3.86 19.70 -2.23
N ALA A 75 -3.48 19.35 -3.45
CA ALA A 75 -4.38 18.86 -4.49
C ALA A 75 -3.62 17.92 -5.42
N VAL A 76 -4.34 17.20 -6.28
CA VAL A 76 -3.69 16.49 -7.40
C VAL A 76 -3.17 17.49 -8.43
N ASP A 77 -2.06 17.14 -9.08
CA ASP A 77 -1.41 17.90 -10.16
C ASP A 77 -1.74 17.35 -11.56
N ILE A 78 -2.54 16.28 -11.61
CA ILE A 78 -3.16 15.75 -12.82
C ILE A 78 -4.68 15.84 -12.69
N THR A 79 -5.41 15.71 -13.80
CA THR A 79 -6.87 15.79 -13.77
C THR A 79 -7.48 14.69 -12.90
N SER A 80 -8.42 15.04 -12.03
CA SER A 80 -9.07 14.12 -11.10
C SER A 80 -9.76 12.94 -11.77
N PHE A 81 -10.21 13.12 -13.01
CA PHE A 81 -10.88 12.07 -13.78
C PHE A 81 -10.02 10.83 -14.02
N VAL A 82 -8.68 11.00 -14.08
CA VAL A 82 -7.74 9.87 -14.23
C VAL A 82 -7.15 9.43 -12.90
N TYR A 83 -7.41 10.16 -11.81
CA TYR A 83 -6.89 9.82 -10.48
C TYR A 83 -7.89 8.98 -9.68
N SER A 84 -8.33 7.88 -10.29
CA SER A 84 -9.23 6.90 -9.70
C SER A 84 -8.78 5.50 -10.07
N PHE A 85 -9.19 4.50 -9.32
CA PHE A 85 -9.04 3.12 -9.77
C PHE A 85 -9.89 2.89 -11.01
N SER A 86 -9.38 2.14 -11.99
CA SER A 86 -10.09 1.83 -13.23
C SER A 86 -11.41 1.09 -12.99
N PHE A 87 -11.47 0.31 -11.91
CA PHE A 87 -12.64 -0.46 -11.49
C PHE A 87 -13.58 0.32 -10.54
N GLU A 88 -13.17 1.52 -10.08
CA GLU A 88 -13.96 2.36 -9.17
C GLU A 88 -13.76 3.84 -9.49
N GLN A 89 -14.28 4.27 -10.61
CA GLN A 89 -14.17 5.67 -11.04
C GLN A 89 -15.09 6.57 -10.22
N ASN A 90 -14.60 7.79 -9.90
CA ASN A 90 -15.39 8.81 -9.24
C ASN A 90 -15.80 9.92 -10.23
N PRO A 91 -17.06 10.01 -10.63
CA PRO A 91 -17.53 11.08 -11.51
C PRO A 91 -17.81 12.40 -10.78
N ASN A 92 -17.80 12.41 -9.45
CA ASN A 92 -18.28 13.51 -8.60
C ASN A 92 -17.13 14.28 -7.92
N TRP A 93 -16.00 14.47 -8.61
CA TRP A 93 -14.96 15.35 -8.12
C TRP A 93 -15.43 16.81 -8.12
N SER A 94 -15.16 17.57 -7.06
CA SER A 94 -15.59 18.97 -6.95
C SER A 94 -14.86 19.88 -7.95
N ARG A 95 -13.68 19.45 -8.43
CA ARG A 95 -12.79 20.24 -9.30
C ARG A 95 -12.02 19.34 -10.25
N VAL A 96 -11.48 19.97 -11.33
CA VAL A 96 -10.56 19.30 -12.25
C VAL A 96 -9.31 18.81 -11.54
N PHE A 97 -8.82 19.54 -10.54
CA PHE A 97 -7.73 19.17 -9.65
C PHE A 97 -8.27 19.06 -8.22
N ALA A 98 -8.71 17.88 -7.84
CA ALA A 98 -9.37 17.64 -6.56
C ALA A 98 -8.42 17.86 -5.38
N PRO A 99 -8.90 18.48 -4.29
CA PRO A 99 -8.11 18.67 -3.08
C PRO A 99 -7.82 17.34 -2.38
N GLY A 100 -6.76 17.34 -1.56
CA GLY A 100 -6.25 16.13 -0.93
C GLY A 100 -7.25 15.41 -0.01
N ASP A 101 -8.15 16.14 0.64
CA ASP A 101 -9.20 15.58 1.49
C ASP A 101 -10.25 14.79 0.67
N GLU A 102 -10.56 15.21 -0.55
CA GLU A 102 -11.41 14.42 -1.44
C GLU A 102 -10.75 13.11 -1.84
N LEU A 103 -9.43 13.12 -2.10
CA LEU A 103 -8.66 11.92 -2.41
C LEU A 103 -8.64 10.97 -1.20
N GLN A 104 -8.45 11.51 -0.01
CA GLN A 104 -8.50 10.74 1.23
C GLN A 104 -9.90 10.13 1.46
N ASN A 105 -10.95 10.90 1.23
CA ASN A 105 -12.32 10.43 1.34
C ASN A 105 -12.67 9.38 0.27
N TYR A 106 -12.15 9.53 -0.94
CA TYR A 106 -12.25 8.51 -1.98
C TYR A 106 -11.57 7.20 -1.53
N ALA A 107 -10.35 7.26 -0.98
CA ALA A 107 -9.63 6.09 -0.49
C ALA A 107 -10.42 5.34 0.59
N ARG A 108 -10.98 6.07 1.59
CA ARG A 108 -11.83 5.51 2.65
C ARG A 108 -13.08 4.84 2.09
N ARG A 109 -13.73 5.49 1.14
CA ARG A 109 -14.94 4.97 0.47
C ARG A 109 -14.63 3.68 -0.28
N VAL A 110 -13.52 3.63 -1.02
CA VAL A 110 -13.06 2.42 -1.71
C VAL A 110 -12.74 1.31 -0.71
N ALA A 111 -11.95 1.59 0.32
CA ALA A 111 -11.62 0.60 1.34
C ALA A 111 -12.88 0.00 2.02
N SER A 112 -13.87 0.84 2.31
CA SER A 112 -15.15 0.41 2.88
C SER A 112 -15.98 -0.41 1.89
N LYS A 113 -16.15 0.08 0.65
CA LYS A 113 -16.96 -0.58 -0.39
C LYS A 113 -16.45 -1.97 -0.73
N TYR A 114 -15.12 -2.13 -0.80
CA TYR A 114 -14.48 -3.41 -1.11
C TYR A 114 -14.14 -4.25 0.12
N GLY A 115 -14.59 -3.85 1.31
CA GLY A 115 -14.45 -4.61 2.54
C GLY A 115 -13.00 -4.84 2.98
N LEU A 116 -12.10 -3.88 2.78
CA LEU A 116 -10.67 -4.05 3.05
C LEU A 116 -10.31 -3.98 4.54
N TYR A 117 -11.07 -3.24 5.35
CA TYR A 117 -10.73 -2.99 6.76
C TYR A 117 -10.42 -4.24 7.59
N PRO A 118 -11.13 -5.37 7.45
CA PRO A 118 -10.80 -6.60 8.18
C PRO A 118 -9.43 -7.21 7.82
N TYR A 119 -8.87 -6.85 6.68
CA TYR A 119 -7.56 -7.31 6.21
C TYR A 119 -6.42 -6.39 6.62
N ILE A 120 -6.70 -5.19 7.17
CA ILE A 120 -5.68 -4.17 7.46
C ILE A 120 -5.35 -4.19 8.96
N ARG A 121 -4.07 -4.31 9.26
CA ARG A 121 -3.50 -4.14 10.60
C ARG A 121 -2.91 -2.73 10.69
N PHE A 122 -3.68 -1.82 11.27
CA PHE A 122 -3.26 -0.44 11.50
C PHE A 122 -2.31 -0.29 12.69
N GLY A 123 -1.52 0.78 12.71
CA GLY A 123 -0.60 1.10 13.79
C GLY A 123 0.55 0.10 13.90
N VAL A 124 0.94 -0.53 12.79
CA VAL A 124 2.03 -1.50 12.73
C VAL A 124 3.07 -1.06 11.72
N SER A 125 4.30 -0.83 12.20
CA SER A 125 5.42 -0.38 11.36
C SER A 125 6.35 -1.54 11.01
N VAL A 126 6.54 -1.78 9.73
CA VAL A 126 7.54 -2.73 9.23
C VAL A 126 8.94 -2.12 9.42
N LYS A 127 9.84 -2.90 9.99
CA LYS A 127 11.25 -2.54 10.21
C LYS A 127 12.18 -3.21 9.23
N ARG A 128 11.90 -4.48 8.90
CA ARG A 128 12.73 -5.31 8.02
C ARG A 128 11.88 -6.38 7.37
N ALA A 129 12.20 -6.71 6.13
CA ALA A 129 11.63 -7.84 5.41
C ALA A 129 12.77 -8.63 4.76
N GLU A 130 12.84 -9.92 5.02
CA GLU A 130 13.87 -10.82 4.54
C GLU A 130 13.23 -12.07 3.95
N PHE A 131 13.75 -12.50 2.81
CA PHE A 131 13.34 -13.76 2.23
C PHE A 131 14.22 -14.89 2.78
N ASP A 132 13.60 -15.89 3.35
CA ASP A 132 14.25 -17.10 3.84
C ASP A 132 14.28 -18.13 2.71
N GLU A 133 15.46 -18.30 2.11
CA GLU A 133 15.68 -19.22 0.99
C GLU A 133 15.46 -20.70 1.40
N GLY A 134 15.72 -21.04 2.66
CA GLY A 134 15.56 -22.40 3.16
C GLY A 134 14.10 -22.80 3.32
N GLU A 135 13.29 -21.88 3.83
CA GLU A 135 11.86 -22.11 4.08
C GLU A 135 10.97 -21.59 2.94
N HIS A 136 11.53 -20.81 2.00
CA HIS A 136 10.81 -20.16 0.91
C HIS A 136 9.69 -19.24 1.40
N LEU A 137 9.98 -18.44 2.46
CA LEU A 137 9.05 -17.54 3.11
C LEU A 137 9.67 -16.16 3.31
N TRP A 138 8.84 -15.14 3.28
CA TRP A 138 9.20 -13.81 3.77
C TRP A 138 9.03 -13.77 5.29
N ARG A 139 10.06 -13.30 5.99
CA ARG A 139 10.02 -12.93 7.41
C ARG A 139 9.99 -11.41 7.52
N VAL A 140 8.89 -10.89 8.03
CA VAL A 140 8.66 -9.45 8.13
C VAL A 140 8.64 -9.06 9.60
N THR A 141 9.70 -8.38 10.03
CA THR A 141 9.85 -7.85 11.40
C THR A 141 9.12 -6.51 11.49
N THR A 142 8.25 -6.38 12.46
CA THR A 142 7.49 -5.17 12.76
C THR A 142 7.78 -4.69 14.19
N ASP A 143 7.27 -3.52 14.56
CA ASP A 143 7.27 -3.03 15.94
C ASP A 143 6.31 -3.79 16.87
N LYS A 144 5.52 -4.72 16.33
CA LYS A 144 4.55 -5.57 17.07
C LYS A 144 4.88 -7.07 16.99
N GLY A 145 6.05 -7.43 16.50
CA GLY A 145 6.49 -8.82 16.34
C GLY A 145 6.80 -9.18 14.88
N CYS A 146 7.02 -10.47 14.64
CA CYS A 146 7.34 -11.00 13.32
C CYS A 146 6.08 -11.61 12.69
N VAL A 147 5.97 -11.45 11.37
CA VAL A 147 4.90 -12.05 10.53
C VAL A 147 5.55 -12.73 9.35
N THR A 148 5.07 -13.92 9.00
CA THR A 148 5.57 -14.70 7.86
C THR A 148 4.56 -14.69 6.71
N ALA A 149 5.08 -14.66 5.48
CA ALA A 149 4.24 -14.71 4.29
C ALA A 149 4.94 -15.46 3.15
N ARG A 150 4.17 -16.12 2.30
CA ARG A 150 4.70 -16.75 1.09
C ARG A 150 5.05 -15.70 0.03
N HIS A 151 4.24 -14.68 -0.08
CA HIS A 151 4.43 -13.58 -1.03
C HIS A 151 4.39 -12.23 -0.31
N LEU A 152 5.28 -11.32 -0.71
CA LEU A 152 5.35 -9.97 -0.19
C LEU A 152 5.09 -8.96 -1.31
N VAL A 153 4.16 -8.04 -1.07
CA VAL A 153 3.90 -6.89 -1.93
C VAL A 153 4.35 -5.63 -1.21
N SER A 154 5.37 -4.96 -1.73
CA SER A 154 5.82 -3.67 -1.22
C SER A 154 5.01 -2.55 -1.88
N ALA A 155 4.13 -1.90 -1.10
CA ALA A 155 3.31 -0.77 -1.51
C ALA A 155 3.57 0.46 -0.62
N THR A 156 4.84 0.65 -0.23
CA THR A 156 5.29 1.61 0.77
C THR A 156 5.20 3.08 0.33
N GLY A 157 5.06 3.32 -0.97
CA GLY A 157 5.05 4.67 -1.54
C GLY A 157 6.40 5.38 -1.47
N GLY A 158 6.52 6.52 -2.15
CA GLY A 158 7.76 7.31 -2.21
C GLY A 158 7.66 8.72 -1.59
N LEU A 159 6.44 9.18 -1.26
CA LEU A 159 6.19 10.57 -0.85
C LEU A 159 5.72 10.71 0.61
N ILE A 160 5.99 9.73 1.46
CA ILE A 160 5.46 9.69 2.84
C ILE A 160 6.51 9.86 3.93
N SER A 161 7.79 9.74 3.58
CA SER A 161 8.89 9.96 4.52
C SER A 161 9.53 11.32 4.23
N PRO A 162 9.38 12.30 5.11
CA PRO A 162 9.98 13.61 4.92
C PRO A 162 11.51 13.50 4.92
N LYS A 163 12.14 14.18 3.98
CA LYS A 163 13.59 14.39 3.97
C LYS A 163 13.83 15.89 3.99
N MET A 164 14.34 16.39 5.10
CA MET A 164 14.78 17.77 5.19
C MET A 164 15.99 17.99 4.27
N PRO A 165 16.06 19.13 3.59
CA PRO A 165 17.20 19.45 2.75
C PRO A 165 18.47 19.63 3.60
N ASP A 166 19.60 19.17 3.07
CA ASP A 166 20.93 19.42 3.63
C ASP A 166 21.48 20.70 2.98
N ILE A 167 21.18 21.84 3.63
CA ILE A 167 21.55 23.18 3.14
C ILE A 167 22.37 23.85 4.23
N GLU A 168 23.52 24.42 3.88
CA GLU A 168 24.36 25.19 4.79
C GLU A 168 23.56 26.36 5.40
N GLY A 169 23.64 26.53 6.72
CA GLY A 169 22.93 27.58 7.47
C GLY A 169 21.45 27.27 7.74
N VAL A 170 20.92 26.12 7.37
CA VAL A 170 19.51 25.77 7.64
C VAL A 170 19.19 25.78 9.14
N GLU A 171 20.18 25.45 9.99
CA GLU A 171 20.03 25.45 11.46
C GLU A 171 20.10 26.87 12.07
N ASP A 172 20.59 27.85 11.32
CA ASP A 172 20.68 29.26 11.77
C ASP A 172 19.36 30.01 11.56
N PHE A 173 18.44 29.44 10.78
CA PHE A 173 17.12 30.03 10.55
C PHE A 173 16.29 30.05 11.84
N GLN A 174 15.88 31.23 12.29
CA GLN A 174 15.17 31.42 13.56
C GLN A 174 13.64 31.34 13.44
N GLY A 175 13.11 31.19 12.23
CA GLY A 175 11.67 30.98 12.00
C GLY A 175 11.25 29.54 12.12
N GLU A 176 9.96 29.29 12.00
CA GLU A 176 9.43 27.94 11.98
C GLU A 176 9.84 27.20 10.71
N ARG A 177 10.23 25.94 10.87
CA ARG A 177 10.61 25.03 9.78
C ARG A 177 9.72 23.81 9.81
N MET A 178 9.05 23.55 8.71
CA MET A 178 8.20 22.36 8.59
C MET A 178 8.31 21.73 7.21
N HIS A 179 8.09 20.45 7.15
CA HIS A 179 8.02 19.71 5.90
C HIS A 179 6.55 19.51 5.50
N THR A 180 6.22 19.60 4.20
CA THR A 180 4.83 19.41 3.70
C THR A 180 4.15 18.14 4.19
N ALA A 181 4.91 17.02 4.33
CA ALA A 181 4.39 15.78 4.89
C ALA A 181 4.24 15.78 6.44
N ARG A 182 4.59 16.89 7.11
CA ARG A 182 4.48 17.10 8.56
C ARG A 182 4.12 18.56 8.80
N TRP A 183 3.06 19.02 8.13
CA TRP A 183 2.56 20.36 8.26
C TRP A 183 1.96 20.56 9.65
N ASP A 184 2.36 21.66 10.30
CA ASP A 184 1.76 22.12 11.54
C ASP A 184 0.61 23.08 11.20
N HIS A 185 -0.53 22.86 11.82
CA HIS A 185 -1.75 23.65 11.61
C HIS A 185 -2.05 24.62 12.76
N GLU A 186 -1.19 24.66 13.80
CA GLU A 186 -1.35 25.55 14.95
C GLU A 186 -0.86 26.97 14.69
#